data_fb1307d1ad05b9583af0dc4eca6c0646
#
_entry.id   fb1307d1ad05b9583af0dc4eca6c0646
#
_cell.length_a   1.000
_cell.length_b   1.000
_cell.length_c   1.000
_cell.angle_alpha   90.00
_cell.angle_beta   90.00
_cell.angle_gamma   90.00
#
_symmetry.space_group_name_H-M   'P 1'
#
loop_
_entity.id
_entity.type
_entity.pdbx_description
1 polymer ?
#
loop_
_entity_poly.entity_id
_entity_poly.type
_entity_poly.pdbx_seq_one_letter_code
_entity_poly.pdbx_strand_id
1 'polypeptide(L)'
;FVRELAGVFERMWPCSFQHPTLRDVAGWLEENSGISIAVPDVSYSDKPIPHFTHNGTGYQLLNNLGRAFSITDYIWYPLPDGSLYVGGAEKALFAGRPVEIPAEFSQGTAGGNSMTLPVIQSLRPGVDVNGERVIKVHLANDTMTITWTPRNRATGQPLQKTPAQRQIESHYPELASGLHLPKLARVVAPSEAVKSGNFADPFRPRYAVDVQLLDADGNPDNQTPVYSAVPLPVPMAGNDSGMFQFPPEGTLVEVAFTGGRPDKPFIRQTLPDGTSLPDIKPGEQLQQQRAEVSQRVTQAGDWVRQTDQTISETSMARTVKADTERRELVSRETTVKATDKITVLGTATLMAGAIQQVSAGDFSQAVKGNRLASITGNEETEIAGQQSTKVAGAMNVDVGGTLTEKIAALRKSVASGGQQIMGPTVHIGS
;
A
#
# COMPACT_ATOMS: atom_id res chain seq x y z
N PHE A 1 -48.73 -16.69 24.97
CA PHE A 1 -47.69 -16.68 23.90
C PHE A 1 -46.54 -17.56 24.35
N VAL A 2 -46.35 -18.73 23.71
CA VAL A 2 -45.19 -19.56 23.89
C VAL A 2 -44.16 -19.14 22.81
N ARG A 3 -43.02 -18.60 23.21
CA ARG A 3 -41.91 -18.40 22.30
C ARG A 3 -40.97 -19.61 22.37
N GLU A 4 -40.51 -20.07 21.22
CA GLU A 4 -39.48 -21.09 21.16
C GLU A 4 -38.19 -20.58 21.79
N LEU A 5 -37.34 -21.49 22.29
CA LEU A 5 -36.01 -21.20 22.83
C LEU A 5 -35.19 -20.27 21.93
N ALA A 6 -35.30 -20.43 20.62
CA ALA A 6 -34.63 -19.57 19.63
C ALA A 6 -35.02 -18.07 19.69
N GLY A 7 -36.10 -17.70 20.44
CA GLY A 7 -36.46 -16.30 20.64
C GLY A 7 -35.37 -15.43 21.28
N VAL A 8 -34.39 -16.03 21.94
CA VAL A 8 -33.19 -15.32 22.45
C VAL A 8 -32.41 -14.60 21.33
N PHE A 9 -32.46 -15.12 20.12
CA PHE A 9 -31.75 -14.55 18.95
C PHE A 9 -32.46 -13.34 18.31
N GLU A 10 -33.61 -12.90 18.82
CA GLU A 10 -34.22 -11.62 18.45
C GLU A 10 -33.40 -10.44 18.94
N ARG A 11 -32.58 -10.61 19.98
CA ARG A 11 -31.74 -9.58 20.55
C ARG A 11 -30.56 -9.25 19.63
N MET A 12 -29.94 -8.09 19.87
CA MET A 12 -28.66 -7.73 19.27
C MET A 12 -27.54 -8.61 19.83
N TRP A 13 -26.70 -9.11 18.96
CA TRP A 13 -25.57 -10.01 19.26
C TRP A 13 -24.28 -9.48 18.60
N PRO A 14 -23.78 -8.31 19.02
CA PRO A 14 -22.56 -7.77 18.47
C PRO A 14 -21.36 -8.62 18.90
N CYS A 15 -20.52 -8.99 17.94
CA CYS A 15 -19.30 -9.73 18.20
C CYS A 15 -18.23 -9.43 17.15
N SER A 16 -16.96 -9.62 17.52
CA SER A 16 -15.82 -9.53 16.60
C SER A 16 -14.75 -10.51 17.04
N PHE A 17 -14.27 -11.31 16.10
CA PHE A 17 -13.27 -12.33 16.32
C PHE A 17 -12.15 -12.19 15.29
N GLN A 18 -10.92 -12.48 15.70
CA GLN A 18 -9.76 -12.64 14.81
C GLN A 18 -9.45 -14.14 14.66
N HIS A 19 -9.32 -14.59 13.44
CA HIS A 19 -9.03 -15.97 13.07
C HIS A 19 -9.97 -17.03 13.66
N PRO A 20 -11.31 -16.76 13.81
CA PRO A 20 -12.20 -17.75 14.40
C PRO A 20 -12.47 -18.88 13.42
N THR A 21 -12.73 -20.05 13.97
CA THR A 21 -13.41 -21.16 13.31
C THR A 21 -14.92 -21.05 13.49
N LEU A 22 -15.68 -21.84 12.74
CA LEU A 22 -17.13 -21.94 12.96
C LEU A 22 -17.43 -22.45 14.39
N ARG A 23 -16.61 -23.38 14.91
CA ARG A 23 -16.75 -23.91 16.28
C ARG A 23 -16.53 -22.84 17.33
N ASP A 24 -15.59 -21.92 17.12
CA ASP A 24 -15.35 -20.83 18.07
C ASP A 24 -16.56 -19.90 18.18
N VAL A 25 -17.14 -19.54 17.03
CA VAL A 25 -18.34 -18.70 17.01
C VAL A 25 -19.55 -19.44 17.58
N ALA A 26 -19.69 -20.73 17.29
CA ALA A 26 -20.76 -21.57 17.85
C ALA A 26 -20.62 -21.71 19.37
N GLY A 27 -19.41 -21.96 19.89
CA GLY A 27 -19.13 -22.02 21.34
C GLY A 27 -19.47 -20.70 22.03
N TRP A 28 -19.08 -19.57 21.43
CA TRP A 28 -19.46 -18.24 21.93
C TRP A 28 -20.98 -18.04 21.95
N LEU A 29 -21.69 -18.47 20.89
CA LEU A 29 -23.16 -18.42 20.86
C LEU A 29 -23.78 -19.31 21.96
N GLU A 30 -23.26 -20.50 22.18
CA GLU A 30 -23.71 -21.42 23.22
C GLU A 30 -23.54 -20.82 24.61
N GLU A 31 -22.35 -20.30 24.93
CA GLU A 31 -22.04 -19.65 26.21
C GLU A 31 -22.98 -18.47 26.52
N ASN A 32 -23.31 -17.66 25.50
CA ASN A 32 -24.09 -16.45 25.70
C ASN A 32 -25.60 -16.66 25.57
N SER A 33 -26.06 -17.67 24.81
CA SER A 33 -27.47 -17.96 24.64
C SER A 33 -28.01 -18.99 25.63
N GLY A 34 -27.16 -19.85 26.15
CA GLY A 34 -27.56 -21.04 26.91
C GLY A 34 -28.18 -22.16 26.05
N ILE A 35 -28.09 -22.04 24.71
CA ILE A 35 -28.58 -23.02 23.77
C ILE A 35 -27.38 -23.78 23.20
N SER A 36 -27.39 -25.11 23.30
CA SER A 36 -26.32 -25.91 22.70
C SER A 36 -26.34 -25.83 21.18
N ILE A 37 -25.18 -25.64 20.59
CA ILE A 37 -25.01 -25.44 19.15
C ILE A 37 -24.31 -26.66 18.53
N ALA A 38 -25.07 -27.43 17.77
CA ALA A 38 -24.56 -28.60 17.06
C ALA A 38 -23.88 -28.20 15.75
N VAL A 39 -22.57 -28.30 15.69
CA VAL A 39 -21.75 -28.07 14.48
C VAL A 39 -21.27 -29.42 13.95
N PRO A 40 -21.40 -29.74 12.65
CA PRO A 40 -20.96 -31.02 12.10
C PRO A 40 -19.44 -31.12 12.09
N ASP A 41 -18.92 -32.34 12.18
CA ASP A 41 -17.49 -32.63 12.09
C ASP A 41 -17.04 -32.74 10.64
N VAL A 42 -16.69 -31.62 10.06
CA VAL A 42 -16.27 -31.47 8.65
C VAL A 42 -15.21 -30.37 8.53
N SER A 43 -14.47 -30.36 7.43
CA SER A 43 -13.31 -29.50 7.23
C SER A 43 -13.56 -28.00 7.41
N TYR A 44 -14.71 -27.50 7.02
CA TYR A 44 -15.03 -26.07 7.17
C TYR A 44 -15.28 -25.66 8.63
N SER A 45 -15.63 -26.63 9.50
CA SER A 45 -15.96 -26.32 10.91
C SER A 45 -14.76 -25.88 11.73
N ASP A 46 -13.57 -26.34 11.33
CA ASP A 46 -12.29 -26.06 12.00
C ASP A 46 -11.37 -25.17 11.16
N LYS A 47 -11.80 -24.74 9.97
CA LYS A 47 -11.04 -23.84 9.12
C LYS A 47 -11.19 -22.40 9.62
N PRO A 48 -10.10 -21.72 10.04
CA PRO A 48 -10.18 -20.34 10.49
C PRO A 48 -10.42 -19.40 9.30
N ILE A 49 -11.16 -18.32 9.58
CA ILE A 49 -11.29 -17.17 8.66
C ILE A 49 -10.57 -15.95 9.24
N PRO A 50 -10.09 -15.00 8.43
CA PRO A 50 -9.30 -13.87 8.93
C PRO A 50 -10.01 -13.06 10.02
N HIS A 51 -11.28 -12.73 9.80
CA HIS A 51 -12.10 -11.96 10.74
C HIS A 51 -13.56 -12.36 10.63
N PHE A 52 -14.25 -12.39 11.75
CA PHE A 52 -15.71 -12.45 11.79
C PHE A 52 -16.24 -11.35 12.68
N THR A 53 -16.96 -10.40 12.11
CA THR A 53 -17.61 -9.31 12.84
C THR A 53 -19.08 -9.26 12.51
N HIS A 54 -19.91 -9.14 13.53
CA HIS A 54 -21.33 -9.02 13.40
C HIS A 54 -21.87 -7.89 14.29
N ASN A 55 -22.81 -7.12 13.74
CA ASN A 55 -23.53 -6.09 14.46
C ASN A 55 -24.99 -6.12 14.02
N GLY A 56 -25.76 -6.99 14.64
CA GLY A 56 -27.16 -7.20 14.31
C GLY A 56 -27.81 -8.19 15.26
N THR A 57 -29.01 -8.66 14.92
CA THR A 57 -29.73 -9.67 15.72
C THR A 57 -29.06 -11.03 15.60
N GLY A 58 -29.29 -11.92 16.57
CA GLY A 58 -28.81 -13.29 16.53
C GLY A 58 -29.30 -14.07 15.32
N TYR A 59 -30.54 -13.81 14.85
CA TYR A 59 -31.02 -14.40 13.60
C TYR A 59 -30.23 -13.98 12.38
N GLN A 60 -29.84 -12.69 12.32
CA GLN A 60 -28.97 -12.20 11.26
C GLN A 60 -27.56 -12.80 11.36
N LEU A 61 -27.06 -12.98 12.58
CA LEU A 61 -25.78 -13.66 12.82
C LEU A 61 -25.84 -15.10 12.29
N LEU A 62 -26.83 -15.89 12.72
CA LEU A 62 -27.01 -17.25 12.24
C LEU A 62 -27.12 -17.34 10.70
N ASN A 63 -27.85 -16.42 10.07
CA ASN A 63 -27.92 -16.35 8.60
C ASN A 63 -26.62 -15.98 7.92
N ASN A 64 -25.75 -15.19 8.57
CA ASN A 64 -24.48 -14.74 8.01
C ASN A 64 -23.36 -15.78 8.11
N LEU A 65 -23.43 -16.73 9.05
CA LEU A 65 -22.39 -17.74 9.25
C LEU A 65 -22.12 -18.54 7.98
N GLY A 66 -23.12 -18.96 7.25
CA GLY A 66 -22.94 -19.73 6.02
C GLY A 66 -22.08 -19.01 4.98
N ARG A 67 -22.34 -17.72 4.79
CA ARG A 67 -21.55 -16.90 3.85
C ARG A 67 -20.15 -16.60 4.39
N ALA A 68 -20.03 -16.31 5.67
CA ALA A 68 -18.73 -15.96 6.27
C ALA A 68 -17.75 -17.15 6.25
N PHE A 69 -18.25 -18.37 6.48
CA PHE A 69 -17.45 -19.60 6.47
C PHE A 69 -17.53 -20.37 5.14
N SER A 70 -18.08 -19.75 4.08
CA SER A 70 -18.21 -20.35 2.73
C SER A 70 -18.85 -21.75 2.74
N ILE A 71 -19.89 -21.93 3.55
CA ILE A 71 -20.56 -23.24 3.70
C ILE A 71 -21.59 -23.41 2.58
N THR A 72 -21.36 -24.38 1.72
CA THR A 72 -22.29 -24.74 0.66
C THR A 72 -23.59 -25.28 1.24
N ASP A 73 -24.73 -24.83 0.69
CA ASP A 73 -26.06 -25.23 1.14
C ASP A 73 -26.26 -25.13 2.66
N TYR A 74 -25.83 -23.99 3.22
CA TYR A 74 -25.92 -23.70 4.65
C TYR A 74 -27.36 -23.66 5.15
N ILE A 75 -27.58 -24.28 6.31
CA ILE A 75 -28.84 -24.26 7.05
C ILE A 75 -28.59 -24.13 8.55
N TRP A 76 -29.56 -23.60 9.26
CA TRP A 76 -29.65 -23.69 10.71
C TRP A 76 -31.10 -23.92 11.12
N TYR A 77 -31.34 -24.72 12.13
CA TYR A 77 -32.66 -25.03 12.65
C TYR A 77 -32.59 -25.66 14.04
N PRO A 78 -33.66 -25.52 14.88
CA PRO A 78 -33.71 -26.16 16.18
C PRO A 78 -33.89 -27.68 16.03
N LEU A 79 -33.13 -28.43 16.81
CA LEU A 79 -33.21 -29.88 16.93
C LEU A 79 -34.27 -30.31 17.97
N PRO A 80 -34.77 -31.55 17.92
CA PRO A 80 -35.76 -32.04 18.87
C PRO A 80 -35.32 -32.05 20.34
N ASP A 81 -34.03 -32.11 20.61
CA ASP A 81 -33.44 -32.08 21.96
C ASP A 81 -33.29 -30.65 22.51
N GLY A 82 -33.68 -29.62 21.78
CA GLY A 82 -33.57 -28.22 22.15
C GLY A 82 -32.25 -27.56 21.75
N SER A 83 -31.33 -28.29 21.16
CA SER A 83 -30.12 -27.72 20.57
C SER A 83 -30.42 -27.07 19.21
N LEU A 84 -29.46 -26.30 18.68
CA LEU A 84 -29.54 -25.63 17.38
C LEU A 84 -28.48 -26.21 16.45
N TYR A 85 -28.90 -26.76 15.32
CA TYR A 85 -27.95 -27.17 14.26
C TYR A 85 -27.49 -25.97 13.44
N VAL A 86 -26.17 -25.92 13.17
CA VAL A 86 -25.55 -24.88 12.33
C VAL A 86 -24.54 -25.56 11.41
N GLY A 87 -24.79 -25.57 10.10
CA GLY A 87 -23.84 -26.20 9.17
C GLY A 87 -24.42 -26.44 7.77
N GLY A 88 -23.75 -27.23 6.96
CA GLY A 88 -24.22 -27.65 5.65
C GLY A 88 -25.35 -28.68 5.77
N ALA A 89 -26.28 -28.61 4.85
CA ALA A 89 -27.46 -29.52 4.86
C ALA A 89 -27.09 -30.98 4.67
N GLU A 90 -25.98 -31.29 4.07
CA GLU A 90 -25.47 -32.65 3.82
C GLU A 90 -25.20 -33.46 5.09
N LYS A 91 -24.93 -32.78 6.21
CA LYS A 91 -24.66 -33.35 7.54
C LYS A 91 -25.78 -33.08 8.55
N ALA A 92 -26.89 -32.54 8.09
CA ALA A 92 -28.05 -32.29 8.94
C ALA A 92 -28.63 -33.59 9.46
N LEU A 93 -29.34 -33.53 10.60
CA LEU A 93 -29.98 -34.72 11.24
C LEU A 93 -30.84 -35.54 10.30
N PHE A 94 -31.49 -34.88 9.35
CA PHE A 94 -32.39 -35.50 8.38
C PHE A 94 -31.74 -35.77 7.01
N ALA A 95 -30.44 -35.48 6.86
CA ALA A 95 -29.72 -35.75 5.64
C ALA A 95 -29.75 -37.26 5.31
N GLY A 96 -30.02 -37.58 4.05
CA GLY A 96 -30.08 -38.97 3.60
C GLY A 96 -31.31 -39.77 4.11
N ARG A 97 -32.31 -39.09 4.67
CA ARG A 97 -33.58 -39.70 5.11
C ARG A 97 -34.75 -39.00 4.41
N PRO A 98 -34.88 -39.10 3.10
CA PRO A 98 -36.00 -38.50 2.38
C PRO A 98 -37.31 -39.17 2.79
N VAL A 99 -38.35 -38.37 2.87
CA VAL A 99 -39.73 -38.83 3.11
C VAL A 99 -40.51 -38.70 1.81
N GLU A 100 -41.05 -39.81 1.35
CA GLU A 100 -41.97 -39.79 0.20
C GLU A 100 -43.40 -39.72 0.72
N ILE A 101 -44.09 -38.67 0.31
CA ILE A 101 -45.53 -38.49 0.63
C ILE A 101 -46.31 -38.67 -0.67
N PRO A 102 -47.17 -39.71 -0.72
CA PRO A 102 -48.04 -39.92 -1.87
C PRO A 102 -48.95 -38.72 -2.13
N ALA A 103 -49.23 -38.45 -3.40
CA ALA A 103 -50.03 -37.28 -3.82
C ALA A 103 -51.44 -37.27 -3.21
N GLU A 104 -51.99 -38.44 -2.88
CA GLU A 104 -53.30 -38.62 -2.26
C GLU A 104 -53.43 -38.06 -0.84
N PHE A 105 -52.28 -37.87 -0.12
CA PHE A 105 -52.26 -37.22 1.18
C PHE A 105 -52.26 -35.68 1.07
N SER A 106 -52.04 -35.15 -0.13
CA SER A 106 -52.07 -33.71 -0.35
C SER A 106 -53.48 -33.18 -0.38
N GLN A 107 -53.85 -32.35 0.58
CA GLN A 107 -55.15 -31.68 0.62
C GLN A 107 -55.19 -30.41 -0.21
N GLY A 108 -54.02 -29.94 -0.67
CA GLY A 108 -53.87 -28.76 -1.52
C GLY A 108 -52.42 -28.38 -1.76
N THR A 109 -52.15 -27.79 -2.91
CA THR A 109 -50.86 -27.21 -3.26
C THR A 109 -51.06 -25.76 -3.64
N ALA A 110 -50.17 -24.88 -3.18
CA ALA A 110 -50.23 -23.47 -3.53
C ALA A 110 -48.87 -23.01 -4.06
N GLY A 111 -48.88 -22.35 -5.22
CA GLY A 111 -47.68 -21.71 -5.80
C GLY A 111 -46.55 -22.65 -6.21
N GLY A 112 -46.79 -23.97 -6.27
CA GLY A 112 -45.78 -24.97 -6.66
C GLY A 112 -44.67 -25.22 -5.65
N ASN A 113 -44.70 -24.56 -4.49
CA ASN A 113 -43.67 -24.67 -3.44
C ASN A 113 -44.27 -24.88 -2.04
N SER A 114 -45.52 -25.26 -1.93
CA SER A 114 -46.15 -25.63 -0.66
C SER A 114 -47.15 -26.78 -0.84
N MET A 115 -47.32 -27.55 0.21
CA MET A 115 -48.25 -28.66 0.27
C MET A 115 -48.93 -28.67 1.62
N THR A 116 -50.27 -28.84 1.62
CA THR A 116 -51.09 -29.02 2.83
C THR A 116 -51.45 -30.48 2.99
N LEU A 117 -51.20 -31.02 4.18
CA LEU A 117 -51.42 -32.43 4.55
C LEU A 117 -51.96 -32.54 5.97
N PRO A 118 -52.44 -33.72 6.37
CA PRO A 118 -52.67 -34.03 7.77
C PRO A 118 -51.40 -33.85 8.60
N VAL A 119 -51.55 -33.59 9.89
CA VAL A 119 -50.39 -33.38 10.77
C VAL A 119 -49.54 -34.63 10.85
N ILE A 120 -48.29 -34.52 10.42
CA ILE A 120 -47.27 -35.55 10.55
C ILE A 120 -46.18 -35.01 11.47
N GLN A 121 -46.08 -35.53 12.68
CA GLN A 121 -45.20 -34.98 13.74
C GLN A 121 -43.71 -35.02 13.41
N SER A 122 -43.29 -35.92 12.51
CA SER A 122 -41.90 -36.05 12.08
C SER A 122 -41.46 -35.04 11.01
N LEU A 123 -42.42 -34.35 10.37
CA LEU A 123 -42.11 -33.35 9.35
C LEU A 123 -41.77 -32.03 10.01
N ARG A 124 -40.51 -31.62 9.84
CA ARG A 124 -39.92 -30.39 10.40
C ARG A 124 -39.10 -29.67 9.35
N PRO A 125 -38.78 -28.42 9.54
CA PRO A 125 -37.76 -27.75 8.71
C PRO A 125 -36.47 -28.58 8.67
N GLY A 126 -35.88 -28.71 7.48
CA GLY A 126 -34.69 -29.52 7.21
C GLY A 126 -34.97 -30.92 6.68
N VAL A 127 -36.21 -31.46 6.81
CA VAL A 127 -36.58 -32.75 6.23
C VAL A 127 -36.74 -32.62 4.70
N ASP A 128 -36.23 -33.60 3.97
CA ASP A 128 -36.45 -33.74 2.54
C ASP A 128 -37.78 -34.50 2.28
N VAL A 129 -38.71 -33.85 1.60
CA VAL A 129 -40.00 -34.39 1.22
C VAL A 129 -40.11 -34.38 -0.30
N ASN A 130 -40.26 -35.58 -0.89
CA ASN A 130 -40.35 -35.75 -2.35
C ASN A 130 -39.20 -35.07 -3.13
N GLY A 131 -38.01 -35.03 -2.56
CA GLY A 131 -36.83 -34.41 -3.15
C GLY A 131 -36.73 -32.90 -2.97
N GLU A 132 -37.63 -32.30 -2.18
CA GLU A 132 -37.62 -30.88 -1.85
C GLU A 132 -37.45 -30.68 -0.34
N ARG A 133 -36.51 -29.82 0.07
CA ARG A 133 -36.24 -29.54 1.49
C ARG A 133 -37.25 -28.59 2.07
N VAL A 134 -37.93 -29.04 3.13
CA VAL A 134 -38.88 -28.24 3.90
C VAL A 134 -38.12 -27.13 4.63
N ILE A 135 -38.52 -25.88 4.40
CA ILE A 135 -37.96 -24.70 5.07
C ILE A 135 -38.92 -24.10 6.09
N LYS A 136 -40.20 -24.34 5.94
CA LYS A 136 -41.22 -23.81 6.85
C LYS A 136 -42.33 -24.82 7.02
N VAL A 137 -42.78 -24.95 8.24
CA VAL A 137 -43.96 -25.73 8.62
C VAL A 137 -44.95 -24.80 9.31
N HIS A 138 -46.20 -24.82 8.86
CA HIS A 138 -47.28 -24.08 9.47
C HIS A 138 -48.37 -25.06 9.87
N LEU A 139 -48.74 -25.07 11.15
CA LEU A 139 -49.78 -25.86 11.70
C LEU A 139 -51.04 -25.01 11.87
N ALA A 140 -52.14 -25.43 11.34
CA ALA A 140 -53.43 -24.78 11.48
C ALA A 140 -54.51 -25.83 11.66
N ASN A 141 -55.18 -25.85 12.82
CA ASN A 141 -56.14 -26.87 13.17
C ASN A 141 -55.55 -28.29 13.04
N ASP A 142 -56.19 -29.16 12.26
CA ASP A 142 -55.77 -30.53 12.01
C ASP A 142 -54.91 -30.70 10.74
N THR A 143 -54.43 -29.61 10.19
CA THR A 143 -53.65 -29.61 8.97
C THR A 143 -52.25 -28.99 9.17
N MET A 144 -51.34 -29.47 8.37
CA MET A 144 -49.96 -29.00 8.30
C MET A 144 -49.67 -28.50 6.88
N THR A 145 -49.18 -27.28 6.74
CA THR A 145 -48.69 -26.78 5.47
C THR A 145 -47.17 -26.72 5.53
N ILE A 146 -46.53 -27.50 4.69
CA ILE A 146 -45.07 -27.46 4.48
C ILE A 146 -44.76 -26.57 3.29
N THR A 147 -43.68 -25.85 3.39
CA THR A 147 -43.21 -24.96 2.32
C THR A 147 -41.71 -25.22 2.06
N TRP A 148 -41.33 -25.23 0.80
CA TRP A 148 -39.94 -25.38 0.37
C TRP A 148 -39.56 -24.30 -0.63
N THR A 149 -38.26 -24.16 -0.89
CA THR A 149 -37.73 -23.32 -1.98
C THR A 149 -37.21 -24.26 -3.05
N PRO A 150 -37.79 -24.28 -4.26
CA PRO A 150 -37.28 -25.08 -5.36
C PRO A 150 -35.82 -24.71 -5.62
N ARG A 151 -34.95 -25.71 -5.68
CA ARG A 151 -33.49 -25.52 -5.87
C ARG A 151 -33.03 -26.26 -7.11
N ASN A 152 -31.98 -25.69 -7.73
CA ASN A 152 -31.24 -26.41 -8.76
C ASN A 152 -30.49 -27.57 -8.08
N ARG A 153 -30.78 -28.80 -8.49
CA ARG A 153 -30.16 -30.00 -7.91
C ARG A 153 -28.66 -30.09 -8.11
N ALA A 154 -28.12 -29.44 -9.16
CA ALA A 154 -26.70 -29.46 -9.46
C ALA A 154 -25.89 -28.37 -8.68
N THR A 155 -26.52 -27.21 -8.44
CA THR A 155 -25.81 -26.05 -7.83
C THR A 155 -26.28 -25.73 -6.42
N GLY A 156 -27.39 -26.36 -5.93
CA GLY A 156 -28.02 -26.02 -4.64
C GLY A 156 -28.65 -24.62 -4.59
N GLN A 157 -28.55 -23.84 -5.65
CA GLN A 157 -29.09 -22.49 -5.72
C GLN A 157 -30.62 -22.48 -5.86
N PRO A 158 -31.33 -21.53 -5.21
CA PRO A 158 -32.77 -21.38 -5.41
C PRO A 158 -33.13 -21.14 -6.87
N LEU A 159 -34.07 -21.94 -7.42
CA LEU A 159 -34.54 -21.80 -8.80
C LEU A 159 -35.45 -20.58 -8.99
N GLN A 160 -36.07 -20.12 -7.95
CA GLN A 160 -36.99 -18.99 -8.00
C GLN A 160 -36.63 -17.96 -6.93
N LYS A 161 -36.54 -16.71 -7.36
CA LYS A 161 -36.41 -15.57 -6.45
C LYS A 161 -37.72 -15.34 -5.70
N THR A 162 -37.63 -14.95 -4.44
CA THR A 162 -38.82 -14.59 -3.67
C THR A 162 -39.57 -13.42 -4.30
N PRO A 163 -40.90 -13.27 -4.09
CA PRO A 163 -41.63 -12.12 -4.58
C PRO A 163 -41.00 -10.77 -4.17
N ALA A 164 -40.53 -10.69 -2.92
CA ALA A 164 -39.85 -9.49 -2.41
C ALA A 164 -38.55 -9.20 -3.16
N GLN A 165 -37.71 -10.22 -3.42
CA GLN A 165 -36.49 -10.06 -4.22
C GLN A 165 -36.81 -9.61 -5.65
N ARG A 166 -37.80 -10.20 -6.30
CA ARG A 166 -38.25 -9.80 -7.65
C ARG A 166 -38.72 -8.35 -7.68
N GLN A 167 -39.44 -7.92 -6.67
CA GLN A 167 -39.94 -6.56 -6.55
C GLN A 167 -38.78 -5.57 -6.36
N ILE A 168 -37.80 -5.86 -5.48
CA ILE A 168 -36.62 -5.06 -5.26
C ILE A 168 -35.80 -4.95 -6.56
N GLU A 169 -35.57 -6.07 -7.22
CA GLU A 169 -34.80 -6.11 -8.48
C GLU A 169 -35.48 -5.39 -9.64
N SER A 170 -36.82 -5.36 -9.64
CA SER A 170 -37.59 -4.62 -10.63
C SER A 170 -37.52 -3.11 -10.43
N HIS A 171 -37.54 -2.65 -9.19
CA HIS A 171 -37.44 -1.22 -8.86
C HIS A 171 -36.00 -0.70 -8.77
N TYR A 172 -35.07 -1.57 -8.42
CA TYR A 172 -33.66 -1.24 -8.19
C TYR A 172 -32.75 -2.30 -8.83
N PRO A 173 -32.66 -2.36 -10.16
CA PRO A 173 -31.88 -3.37 -10.87
C PRO A 173 -30.37 -3.34 -10.50
N GLU A 174 -29.85 -2.17 -10.11
CA GLU A 174 -28.49 -2.01 -9.62
C GLU A 174 -28.21 -2.82 -8.33
N LEU A 175 -29.23 -3.05 -7.49
CA LEU A 175 -29.10 -3.88 -6.30
C LEU A 175 -29.00 -5.37 -6.64
N ALA A 176 -29.66 -5.80 -7.72
CA ALA A 176 -29.63 -7.20 -8.17
C ALA A 176 -28.24 -7.62 -8.64
N SER A 177 -27.54 -6.76 -9.33
CA SER A 177 -26.15 -7.00 -9.81
C SER A 177 -25.12 -6.98 -8.68
N GLY A 178 -25.47 -6.40 -7.51
CA GLY A 178 -24.53 -6.18 -6.41
C GLY A 178 -23.42 -5.20 -6.72
N LEU A 179 -23.51 -4.43 -7.82
CA LEU A 179 -22.49 -3.47 -8.25
C LEU A 179 -22.55 -2.13 -7.50
N HIS A 180 -23.55 -1.95 -6.65
CA HIS A 180 -23.56 -0.84 -5.68
C HIS A 180 -22.54 -1.05 -4.55
N LEU A 181 -22.05 -2.28 -4.37
CA LEU A 181 -20.99 -2.64 -3.44
C LEU A 181 -19.65 -2.74 -4.19
N PRO A 182 -18.54 -2.32 -3.57
CA PRO A 182 -17.21 -2.55 -4.14
C PRO A 182 -16.93 -4.04 -4.33
N LYS A 183 -16.15 -4.34 -5.36
CA LYS A 183 -15.69 -5.70 -5.68
C LYS A 183 -14.18 -5.77 -5.58
N LEU A 184 -13.66 -6.91 -5.18
CA LEU A 184 -12.24 -7.18 -5.27
C LEU A 184 -11.88 -7.64 -6.69
N ALA A 185 -10.70 -7.23 -7.16
CA ALA A 185 -10.16 -7.63 -8.45
C ALA A 185 -8.64 -7.73 -8.39
N ARG A 186 -8.04 -8.43 -9.34
CA ARG A 186 -6.59 -8.41 -9.56
C ARG A 186 -6.25 -7.69 -10.85
N VAL A 187 -5.18 -6.91 -10.80
CA VAL A 187 -4.61 -6.26 -11.97
C VAL A 187 -4.04 -7.33 -12.90
N VAL A 188 -4.48 -7.30 -14.16
CA VAL A 188 -4.02 -8.22 -15.20
C VAL A 188 -2.85 -7.60 -15.97
N ALA A 189 -3.03 -6.35 -16.41
CA ALA A 189 -2.02 -5.60 -17.15
C ALA A 189 -2.28 -4.09 -17.10
N PRO A 190 -1.28 -3.24 -17.37
CA PRO A 190 -1.53 -1.86 -17.74
C PRO A 190 -2.26 -1.81 -19.10
N SER A 191 -3.31 -0.98 -19.23
CA SER A 191 -4.09 -0.92 -20.47
C SER A 191 -3.30 -0.30 -21.63
N GLU A 192 -2.59 0.78 -21.37
CA GLU A 192 -1.66 1.41 -22.32
C GLU A 192 -0.64 2.31 -21.61
N ALA A 193 0.50 2.56 -22.28
CA ALA A 193 1.50 3.48 -21.77
C ALA A 193 1.00 4.93 -21.84
N VAL A 194 1.19 5.68 -20.76
CA VAL A 194 0.87 7.10 -20.67
C VAL A 194 2.10 7.92 -21.06
N LYS A 195 1.92 8.91 -21.95
CA LYS A 195 2.97 9.84 -22.38
C LYS A 195 2.53 11.27 -22.07
N SER A 196 3.51 12.16 -21.93
CA SER A 196 3.26 13.60 -21.76
C SER A 196 2.38 14.14 -22.88
N GLY A 197 1.40 14.98 -22.54
CA GLY A 197 0.42 15.54 -23.48
C GLY A 197 -0.74 14.60 -23.84
N ASN A 198 -0.81 13.39 -23.27
CA ASN A 198 -1.97 12.54 -23.46
C ASN A 198 -3.15 13.03 -22.61
N PHE A 199 -4.35 12.97 -23.18
CA PHE A 199 -5.60 13.24 -22.48
C PHE A 199 -6.28 11.93 -22.09
N ALA A 200 -6.83 11.89 -20.89
CA ALA A 200 -7.75 10.84 -20.47
C ALA A 200 -9.18 11.30 -20.75
N ASP A 201 -9.95 10.49 -21.45
CA ASP A 201 -11.37 10.74 -21.75
C ASP A 201 -12.16 9.43 -21.58
N PRO A 202 -13.50 9.46 -21.57
CA PRO A 202 -14.31 8.25 -21.35
C PRO A 202 -14.12 7.14 -22.40
N PHE A 203 -13.68 7.48 -23.61
CA PHE A 203 -13.41 6.50 -24.67
C PHE A 203 -12.01 5.92 -24.58
N ARG A 204 -11.11 6.66 -23.95
CA ARG A 204 -9.71 6.30 -23.76
C ARG A 204 -9.22 6.73 -22.37
N PRO A 205 -9.63 6.03 -21.34
CA PRO A 205 -9.24 6.33 -19.97
C PRO A 205 -7.76 5.96 -19.80
N ARG A 206 -6.87 6.88 -20.12
CA ARG A 206 -5.43 6.73 -19.92
C ARG A 206 -5.14 6.75 -18.43
N TYR A 207 -4.04 6.15 -18.00
CA TYR A 207 -3.76 5.87 -16.61
C TYR A 207 -4.81 4.89 -16.03
N ALA A 208 -4.90 3.76 -16.68
CA ALA A 208 -5.86 2.71 -16.42
C ALA A 208 -5.19 1.34 -16.48
N VAL A 209 -5.81 0.35 -15.90
CA VAL A 209 -5.38 -1.04 -15.89
C VAL A 209 -6.53 -1.97 -16.26
N ASP A 210 -6.19 -3.13 -16.78
CA ASP A 210 -7.14 -4.22 -16.99
C ASP A 210 -7.23 -5.03 -15.72
N VAL A 211 -8.44 -5.39 -15.30
CA VAL A 211 -8.69 -6.10 -14.05
C VAL A 211 -9.62 -7.29 -14.22
N GLN A 212 -9.35 -8.37 -13.51
CA GLN A 212 -10.23 -9.52 -13.34
C GLN A 212 -10.91 -9.47 -11.98
N LEU A 213 -12.24 -9.43 -11.97
CA LEU A 213 -13.01 -9.50 -10.72
C LEU A 213 -12.78 -10.85 -10.04
N LEU A 214 -12.89 -10.84 -8.70
CA LEU A 214 -12.77 -12.03 -7.87
C LEU A 214 -14.14 -12.44 -7.32
N ASP A 215 -14.31 -13.74 -7.16
CA ASP A 215 -15.45 -14.32 -6.44
C ASP A 215 -15.31 -14.17 -4.92
N ALA A 216 -16.25 -14.72 -4.16
CA ALA A 216 -16.26 -14.65 -2.70
C ALA A 216 -15.08 -15.39 -2.05
N ASP A 217 -14.51 -16.36 -2.74
CA ASP A 217 -13.38 -17.16 -2.27
C ASP A 217 -12.02 -16.58 -2.66
N GLY A 218 -12.03 -15.43 -3.38
CA GLY A 218 -10.83 -14.74 -3.84
C GLY A 218 -10.23 -15.32 -5.12
N ASN A 219 -10.93 -16.22 -5.81
CA ASN A 219 -10.52 -16.75 -7.11
C ASN A 219 -11.05 -15.86 -8.25
N PRO A 220 -10.44 -15.91 -9.45
CA PRO A 220 -10.98 -15.22 -10.62
C PRO A 220 -12.44 -15.62 -10.89
N ASP A 221 -13.32 -14.63 -10.96
CA ASP A 221 -14.71 -14.85 -11.32
C ASP A 221 -14.83 -15.17 -12.82
N ASN A 222 -14.98 -16.44 -13.15
CA ASN A 222 -15.09 -16.91 -14.53
C ASN A 222 -16.42 -16.52 -15.21
N GLN A 223 -17.37 -15.97 -14.47
CA GLN A 223 -18.66 -15.50 -15.03
C GLN A 223 -18.59 -14.04 -15.49
N THR A 224 -17.53 -13.33 -15.11
CA THR A 224 -17.32 -11.95 -15.52
C THR A 224 -16.10 -11.85 -16.48
N PRO A 225 -16.21 -11.05 -17.55
CA PRO A 225 -15.06 -10.79 -18.42
C PRO A 225 -14.01 -9.95 -17.71
N VAL A 226 -12.78 -9.95 -18.24
CA VAL A 226 -11.77 -8.97 -17.86
C VAL A 226 -12.29 -7.57 -18.19
N TYR A 227 -12.31 -6.69 -17.20
CA TYR A 227 -12.63 -5.29 -17.39
C TYR A 227 -11.39 -4.57 -17.91
N SER A 228 -11.49 -4.05 -19.14
CA SER A 228 -10.39 -3.33 -19.77
C SER A 228 -10.44 -1.84 -19.45
N ALA A 229 -9.26 -1.23 -19.34
CA ALA A 229 -9.07 0.21 -19.20
C ALA A 229 -9.84 0.83 -18.01
N VAL A 230 -9.80 0.15 -16.86
CA VAL A 230 -10.40 0.67 -15.61
C VAL A 230 -9.52 1.77 -15.04
N PRO A 231 -10.03 3.01 -14.85
CA PRO A 231 -9.26 4.14 -14.38
C PRO A 231 -8.67 3.91 -12.97
N LEU A 232 -7.41 4.30 -12.79
CA LEU A 232 -6.73 4.31 -11.49
C LEU A 232 -7.04 5.60 -10.73
N PRO A 233 -7.13 5.55 -9.39
CA PRO A 233 -7.28 6.74 -8.57
C PRO A 233 -5.99 7.55 -8.56
N VAL A 234 -6.12 8.85 -8.50
CA VAL A 234 -5.02 9.78 -8.24
C VAL A 234 -5.38 10.63 -7.03
N PRO A 235 -4.50 10.75 -6.02
CA PRO A 235 -4.75 11.60 -4.85
C PRO A 235 -4.98 13.06 -5.23
N MET A 236 -4.32 13.52 -6.29
CA MET A 236 -4.49 14.84 -6.86
C MET A 236 -4.30 14.75 -8.37
N ALA A 237 -5.24 15.29 -9.13
CA ALA A 237 -5.17 15.36 -10.59
C ALA A 237 -5.40 16.80 -11.06
N GLY A 238 -4.64 17.21 -12.06
CA GLY A 238 -4.77 18.49 -12.75
C GLY A 238 -4.21 18.38 -14.15
N ASN A 239 -4.17 19.50 -14.89
CA ASN A 239 -3.57 19.51 -16.20
C ASN A 239 -2.05 19.33 -16.08
N ASP A 240 -1.52 18.25 -16.65
CA ASP A 240 -0.10 17.83 -16.54
C ASP A 240 0.44 17.80 -15.11
N SER A 241 -0.42 17.54 -14.12
CA SER A 241 -0.04 17.53 -12.71
C SER A 241 -0.78 16.45 -11.90
N GLY A 242 -0.11 15.88 -10.91
CA GLY A 242 -0.70 14.87 -10.05
C GLY A 242 0.33 13.92 -9.45
N MET A 243 -0.16 12.92 -8.72
CA MET A 243 0.66 11.83 -8.20
C MET A 243 0.19 10.52 -8.86
N PHE A 244 1.03 9.96 -9.70
CA PHE A 244 0.70 8.79 -10.52
C PHE A 244 1.58 7.60 -10.14
N GLN A 245 0.96 6.45 -9.91
CA GLN A 245 1.64 5.20 -9.57
C GLN A 245 0.87 4.04 -10.21
N PHE A 246 1.52 3.30 -11.11
CA PHE A 246 0.94 2.09 -11.66
C PHE A 246 1.15 0.92 -10.70
N PRO A 247 0.09 0.22 -10.29
CA PRO A 247 0.23 -1.03 -9.56
C PRO A 247 0.83 -2.11 -10.47
N PRO A 248 1.74 -2.96 -9.96
CA PRO A 248 2.21 -4.11 -10.70
C PRO A 248 1.09 -5.13 -10.97
N GLU A 249 1.31 -6.00 -11.96
CA GLU A 249 0.42 -7.13 -12.24
C GLU A 249 0.23 -8.01 -11.00
N GLY A 250 -0.95 -8.57 -10.84
CA GLY A 250 -1.33 -9.37 -9.68
C GLY A 250 -1.73 -8.59 -8.44
N THR A 251 -1.56 -7.24 -8.43
CA THR A 251 -1.98 -6.42 -7.29
C THR A 251 -3.47 -6.55 -7.04
N LEU A 252 -3.87 -6.78 -5.78
CA LEU A 252 -5.26 -6.76 -5.37
C LEU A 252 -5.76 -5.31 -5.33
N VAL A 253 -6.91 -5.07 -5.94
CA VAL A 253 -7.56 -3.76 -6.02
C VAL A 253 -9.02 -3.83 -5.65
N GLU A 254 -9.55 -2.73 -5.13
CA GLU A 254 -10.97 -2.54 -4.92
C GLU A 254 -11.57 -1.77 -6.09
N VAL A 255 -12.51 -2.38 -6.81
CA VAL A 255 -13.22 -1.79 -7.93
C VAL A 255 -14.61 -1.35 -7.48
N ALA A 256 -14.98 -0.13 -7.79
CA ALA A 256 -16.33 0.38 -7.61
C ALA A 256 -16.94 0.75 -8.96
N PHE A 257 -18.25 0.90 -8.98
CA PHE A 257 -19.02 1.17 -10.19
C PHE A 257 -19.86 2.43 -9.99
N THR A 258 -19.61 3.45 -10.79
CA THR A 258 -20.33 4.72 -10.68
C THR A 258 -21.82 4.53 -10.91
N GLY A 259 -22.64 4.84 -9.90
CA GLY A 259 -24.09 4.63 -9.93
C GLY A 259 -24.52 3.16 -10.03
N GLY A 260 -23.66 2.20 -9.65
CA GLY A 260 -23.95 0.76 -9.78
C GLY A 260 -23.93 0.24 -11.22
N ARG A 261 -23.38 1.02 -12.16
CA ARG A 261 -23.41 0.70 -13.60
C ARG A 261 -22.18 -0.12 -14.01
N PRO A 262 -22.38 -1.30 -14.63
CA PRO A 262 -21.28 -2.18 -15.03
C PRO A 262 -20.33 -1.56 -16.08
N ASP A 263 -20.80 -0.59 -16.84
CA ASP A 263 -20.04 0.12 -17.87
C ASP A 263 -19.22 1.33 -17.35
N LYS A 264 -19.23 1.56 -16.02
CA LYS A 264 -18.49 2.67 -15.38
C LYS A 264 -17.68 2.21 -14.17
N PRO A 265 -16.77 1.24 -14.36
CA PRO A 265 -15.87 0.81 -13.31
C PRO A 265 -14.79 1.86 -13.05
N PHE A 266 -14.30 1.93 -11.80
CA PHE A 266 -13.08 2.65 -11.44
C PHE A 266 -12.45 1.99 -10.22
N ILE A 267 -11.13 2.08 -10.10
CA ILE A 267 -10.39 1.58 -8.94
C ILE A 267 -10.48 2.60 -7.82
N ARG A 268 -10.85 2.16 -6.62
CA ARG A 268 -10.86 3.00 -5.42
C ARG A 268 -9.51 3.02 -4.71
N GLN A 269 -8.89 1.84 -4.59
CA GLN A 269 -7.63 1.67 -3.88
C GLN A 269 -6.95 0.35 -4.25
N THR A 270 -5.66 0.26 -3.91
CA THR A 270 -4.89 -0.97 -3.93
C THR A 270 -4.79 -1.55 -2.52
N LEU A 271 -4.73 -2.87 -2.41
CA LEU A 271 -4.62 -3.58 -1.14
C LEU A 271 -3.36 -4.45 -1.13
N PRO A 272 -2.59 -4.45 -0.03
CA PRO A 272 -1.42 -5.31 0.11
C PRO A 272 -1.86 -6.72 0.54
N ASP A 273 -2.20 -7.57 -0.43
CA ASP A 273 -2.60 -8.95 -0.18
C ASP A 273 -1.70 -9.90 -0.96
N GLY A 274 -1.15 -10.91 -0.27
CA GLY A 274 -0.24 -11.89 -0.84
C GLY A 274 1.14 -11.35 -1.23
N THR A 275 1.50 -10.13 -0.78
CA THR A 275 2.79 -9.49 -1.03
C THR A 275 3.57 -9.27 0.26
N SER A 276 4.90 -9.26 0.18
CA SER A 276 5.72 -8.86 1.32
C SER A 276 5.55 -7.36 1.61
N LEU A 277 5.51 -7.01 2.87
CA LEU A 277 5.41 -5.63 3.32
C LEU A 277 6.79 -5.07 3.65
N PRO A 278 7.06 -3.79 3.37
CA PRO A 278 8.26 -3.12 3.87
C PRO A 278 8.19 -2.95 5.39
N ASP A 279 9.36 -2.84 6.03
CA ASP A 279 9.42 -2.46 7.44
C ASP A 279 8.95 -1.01 7.60
N ILE A 280 7.81 -0.83 8.26
CA ILE A 280 7.22 0.47 8.56
C ILE A 280 6.59 0.44 9.95
N LYS A 281 6.84 1.46 10.75
CA LYS A 281 6.28 1.61 12.10
C LYS A 281 5.10 2.58 12.11
N PRO A 282 4.16 2.45 13.05
CA PRO A 282 3.10 3.43 13.23
C PRO A 282 3.66 4.85 13.38
N GLY A 283 3.10 5.81 12.64
CA GLY A 283 3.56 7.20 12.63
C GLY A 283 4.68 7.52 11.65
N GLU A 284 5.24 6.54 10.95
CA GLU A 284 6.18 6.74 9.85
C GLU A 284 5.45 6.93 8.51
N GLN A 285 6.12 7.62 7.58
CA GLN A 285 5.70 7.69 6.18
C GLN A 285 6.78 7.04 5.33
N LEU A 286 6.37 6.15 4.44
CA LEU A 286 7.29 5.44 3.56
C LEU A 286 6.75 5.42 2.13
N GLN A 287 7.57 5.89 1.21
CA GLN A 287 7.40 5.66 -0.22
C GLN A 287 8.58 4.79 -0.68
N GLN A 288 8.30 3.56 -1.08
CA GLN A 288 9.33 2.58 -1.43
C GLN A 288 8.98 1.90 -2.74
N GLN A 289 9.94 1.86 -3.67
CA GLN A 289 9.82 1.07 -4.88
C GLN A 289 10.41 -0.34 -4.66
N ARG A 290 11.54 -0.40 -3.97
CA ARG A 290 12.22 -1.61 -3.50
C ARG A 290 13.08 -1.24 -2.29
N ALA A 291 13.67 -2.21 -1.61
CA ALA A 291 14.41 -2.00 -0.34
C ALA A 291 15.49 -0.91 -0.43
N GLU A 292 16.21 -0.84 -1.56
CA GLU A 292 17.31 0.10 -1.79
C GLU A 292 16.83 1.46 -2.30
N VAL A 293 15.55 1.60 -2.67
CA VAL A 293 15.00 2.83 -3.27
C VAL A 293 13.78 3.29 -2.50
N SER A 294 13.99 4.24 -1.62
CA SER A 294 12.96 4.71 -0.72
C SER A 294 13.11 6.17 -0.30
N GLN A 295 11.99 6.75 0.13
CA GLN A 295 11.92 7.99 0.87
C GLN A 295 11.09 7.76 2.13
N ARG A 296 11.67 8.03 3.29
CA ARG A 296 11.06 7.78 4.60
C ARG A 296 11.06 9.04 5.45
N VAL A 297 9.99 9.25 6.20
CA VAL A 297 9.94 10.15 7.34
C VAL A 297 9.80 9.29 8.59
N THR A 298 10.79 9.34 9.48
CA THR A 298 10.79 8.55 10.71
C THR A 298 9.82 9.10 11.74
N GLN A 299 9.54 8.34 12.81
CA GLN A 299 8.76 8.83 13.95
C GLN A 299 9.37 10.07 14.62
N ALA A 300 10.70 10.22 14.58
CA ALA A 300 11.41 11.39 15.10
C ALA A 300 11.36 12.60 14.16
N GLY A 301 10.88 12.42 12.93
CA GLY A 301 10.79 13.48 11.92
C GLY A 301 12.00 13.56 10.99
N ASP A 302 12.91 12.58 11.01
CA ASP A 302 14.04 12.57 10.08
C ASP A 302 13.58 12.25 8.66
N TRP A 303 14.09 12.99 7.70
CA TRP A 303 13.92 12.74 6.28
C TRP A 303 15.08 11.91 5.74
N VAL A 304 14.80 10.67 5.36
CA VAL A 304 15.78 9.74 4.78
C VAL A 304 15.41 9.48 3.32
N ARG A 305 16.36 9.73 2.42
CA ARG A 305 16.23 9.46 0.99
C ARG A 305 17.38 8.58 0.55
N GLN A 306 17.07 7.44 -0.02
CA GLN A 306 18.04 6.41 -0.40
C GLN A 306 17.79 5.93 -1.81
N THR A 307 18.86 5.70 -2.56
CA THR A 307 18.85 4.98 -3.84
C THR A 307 20.23 4.35 -4.07
N ASP A 308 20.26 3.21 -4.70
CA ASP A 308 21.47 2.55 -5.22
C ASP A 308 21.81 3.01 -6.65
N GLN A 309 21.05 3.98 -7.18
CA GLN A 309 21.22 4.56 -8.50
C GLN A 309 21.51 6.06 -8.41
N THR A 310 21.12 6.81 -9.39
CA THR A 310 21.38 8.25 -9.52
C THR A 310 20.28 9.09 -8.87
N ILE A 311 20.68 10.14 -8.15
CA ILE A 311 19.78 11.24 -7.78
C ILE A 311 20.09 12.41 -8.70
N SER A 312 19.15 12.82 -9.54
CA SER A 312 19.24 13.98 -10.41
C SER A 312 18.30 15.07 -9.93
N GLU A 313 18.84 16.25 -9.66
CA GLU A 313 18.07 17.42 -9.20
C GLU A 313 18.28 18.58 -10.15
N THR A 314 17.19 19.13 -10.66
CA THR A 314 17.21 20.34 -11.51
C THR A 314 16.28 21.38 -10.90
N SER A 315 16.79 22.57 -10.64
CA SER A 315 16.01 23.65 -10.05
C SER A 315 16.51 25.01 -10.53
N MET A 316 15.67 26.02 -10.49
CA MET A 316 16.04 27.41 -10.70
C MET A 316 16.90 27.96 -9.56
N ALA A 317 16.59 27.57 -8.32
CA ALA A 317 17.33 27.95 -7.14
C ALA A 317 17.35 26.81 -6.13
N ARG A 318 18.47 26.64 -5.44
CA ARG A 318 18.61 25.69 -4.32
C ARG A 318 19.16 26.42 -3.10
N THR A 319 18.45 26.36 -1.99
CA THR A 319 18.86 26.88 -0.70
C THR A 319 18.97 25.73 0.30
N VAL A 320 20.13 25.61 0.94
CA VAL A 320 20.35 24.65 2.04
C VAL A 320 20.66 25.45 3.30
N LYS A 321 19.92 25.19 4.38
CA LYS A 321 20.15 25.76 5.70
C LYS A 321 20.16 24.61 6.71
N ALA A 322 21.28 24.39 7.34
CA ALA A 322 21.50 23.36 8.34
C ALA A 322 22.52 23.83 9.36
N ASP A 323 22.48 23.32 10.57
CA ASP A 323 23.50 23.57 11.58
C ASP A 323 24.80 22.86 11.23
N THR A 324 24.72 21.67 10.64
CA THR A 324 25.87 20.89 10.17
C THR A 324 25.57 20.27 8.80
N GLU A 325 26.58 20.23 7.94
CA GLU A 325 26.53 19.52 6.67
C GLU A 325 27.74 18.61 6.55
N ARG A 326 27.56 17.32 6.26
CA ARG A 326 28.61 16.35 5.96
C ARG A 326 28.42 15.81 4.55
N ARG A 327 29.47 15.83 3.75
CA ARG A 327 29.50 15.21 2.41
C ARG A 327 30.67 14.24 2.33
N GLU A 328 30.40 13.03 1.86
CA GLU A 328 31.41 12.02 1.58
C GLU A 328 31.23 11.56 0.12
N LEU A 329 32.25 11.77 -0.70
CA LEU A 329 32.17 11.58 -2.13
C LEU A 329 33.48 10.94 -2.63
N VAL A 330 33.40 10.07 -3.62
CA VAL A 330 34.56 9.53 -4.34
C VAL A 330 35.13 10.59 -5.26
N SER A 331 34.30 11.37 -5.94
CA SER A 331 34.70 12.49 -6.80
C SER A 331 33.69 13.62 -6.73
N ARG A 332 34.14 14.83 -6.97
CA ARG A 332 33.29 16.01 -7.07
C ARG A 332 33.75 16.90 -8.20
N GLU A 333 32.82 17.26 -9.05
CA GLU A 333 32.99 18.33 -10.03
C GLU A 333 32.01 19.47 -9.73
N THR A 334 32.46 20.71 -9.82
CA THR A 334 31.62 21.89 -9.60
C THR A 334 31.94 22.92 -10.68
N THR A 335 30.95 23.26 -11.49
CA THR A 335 31.04 24.31 -12.50
C THR A 335 30.17 25.49 -12.12
N VAL A 336 30.74 26.66 -11.90
CA VAL A 336 30.03 27.90 -11.59
C VAL A 336 30.27 28.89 -12.73
N LYS A 337 29.22 29.27 -13.45
CA LYS A 337 29.31 30.11 -14.65
C LYS A 337 29.52 31.60 -14.36
N ALA A 338 29.20 32.06 -13.16
CA ALA A 338 29.35 33.48 -12.79
C ALA A 338 30.20 33.66 -11.55
N THR A 339 29.63 33.61 -10.37
CA THR A 339 30.33 33.93 -9.13
C THR A 339 30.21 32.79 -8.13
N ASP A 340 31.32 32.31 -7.62
CA ASP A 340 31.38 31.44 -6.43
C ASP A 340 31.92 32.25 -5.25
N LYS A 341 31.17 32.25 -4.13
CA LYS A 341 31.59 32.96 -2.91
C LYS A 341 31.55 32.01 -1.73
N ILE A 342 32.68 31.78 -1.12
CA ILE A 342 32.82 30.98 0.09
C ILE A 342 33.18 31.90 1.26
N THR A 343 32.42 31.92 2.33
CA THR A 343 32.66 32.68 3.55
C THR A 343 32.71 31.70 4.73
N VAL A 344 33.86 31.64 5.40
CA VAL A 344 34.07 30.85 6.61
C VAL A 344 34.49 31.78 7.73
N LEU A 345 33.67 31.89 8.77
CA LEU A 345 33.97 32.77 9.92
C LEU A 345 34.97 32.13 10.90
N GLY A 346 35.09 30.83 10.88
CA GLY A 346 36.05 30.07 11.68
C GLY A 346 37.26 29.64 10.86
N THR A 347 37.64 28.39 10.96
CA THR A 347 38.83 27.81 10.27
C THR A 347 38.39 27.09 8.99
N ALA A 348 38.99 27.40 7.88
CA ALA A 348 38.91 26.61 6.66
C ALA A 348 40.18 25.78 6.49
N THR A 349 40.03 24.47 6.33
CA THR A 349 41.14 23.54 6.11
C THR A 349 41.01 22.89 4.73
N LEU A 350 42.07 22.96 3.92
CA LEU A 350 42.16 22.25 2.65
C LEU A 350 43.32 21.27 2.71
N MET A 351 43.02 19.97 2.60
CA MET A 351 44.04 18.91 2.46
C MET A 351 43.84 18.23 1.12
N ALA A 352 44.87 18.18 0.32
CA ALA A 352 44.83 17.56 -1.00
C ALA A 352 46.18 16.95 -1.35
N GLY A 353 46.20 15.91 -2.16
CA GLY A 353 47.45 15.34 -2.72
C GLY A 353 48.11 16.28 -3.69
N ALA A 354 47.34 17.07 -4.42
CA ALA A 354 47.82 18.17 -5.28
C ALA A 354 46.79 19.31 -5.30
N ILE A 355 47.25 20.53 -5.40
CA ILE A 355 46.42 21.73 -5.57
C ILE A 355 46.88 22.47 -6.80
N GLN A 356 45.97 22.71 -7.73
CA GLN A 356 46.20 23.56 -8.90
C GLN A 356 45.25 24.76 -8.85
N GLN A 357 45.81 25.96 -8.89
CA GLN A 357 45.00 27.19 -8.94
C GLN A 357 45.41 27.98 -10.19
N VAL A 358 44.43 28.28 -11.04
CA VAL A 358 44.63 29.05 -12.26
C VAL A 358 43.68 30.24 -12.22
N SER A 359 44.18 31.44 -12.36
CA SER A 359 43.41 32.67 -12.52
C SER A 359 43.71 33.30 -13.87
N ALA A 360 42.70 33.56 -14.68
CA ALA A 360 42.84 34.28 -15.93
C ALA A 360 42.90 35.82 -15.73
N GLY A 361 42.55 36.28 -14.56
CA GLY A 361 42.63 37.68 -14.13
C GLY A 361 43.47 37.84 -12.87
N ASP A 362 43.10 38.78 -12.03
CA ASP A 362 43.82 39.08 -10.80
C ASP A 362 43.70 37.94 -9.76
N PHE A 363 44.78 37.67 -9.08
CA PHE A 363 44.83 36.84 -7.89
C PHE A 363 45.24 37.67 -6.69
N SER A 364 44.36 37.82 -5.70
CA SER A 364 44.61 38.63 -4.50
C SER A 364 44.54 37.76 -3.24
N GLN A 365 45.57 37.87 -2.40
CA GLN A 365 45.60 37.21 -1.09
C GLN A 365 45.94 38.23 0.00
N ALA A 366 45.06 38.37 0.99
CA ALA A 366 45.30 39.25 2.14
C ALA A 366 45.29 38.42 3.44
N VAL A 367 46.33 38.57 4.26
CA VAL A 367 46.46 37.86 5.54
C VAL A 367 46.68 38.89 6.64
N LYS A 368 45.79 38.99 7.62
CA LYS A 368 45.93 39.92 8.77
C LYS A 368 46.87 39.40 9.86
N GLY A 369 47.09 38.11 9.90
CA GLY A 369 48.01 37.47 10.83
C GLY A 369 49.28 36.99 10.13
N ASN A 370 49.86 35.90 10.59
CA ASN A 370 51.09 35.34 10.01
C ASN A 370 50.75 34.49 8.77
N ARG A 371 51.59 34.56 7.74
CA ARG A 371 51.60 33.61 6.63
C ARG A 371 52.84 32.72 6.78
N LEU A 372 52.64 31.42 6.91
CA LEU A 372 53.70 30.41 6.91
C LEU A 372 53.59 29.60 5.60
N ALA A 373 54.70 29.49 4.90
CA ALA A 373 54.84 28.58 3.76
C ALA A 373 56.05 27.67 4.05
N SER A 374 55.85 26.35 3.94
CA SER A 374 56.89 25.34 4.06
C SER A 374 56.88 24.48 2.82
N ILE A 375 57.98 24.49 2.08
CA ILE A 375 58.11 23.78 0.81
C ILE A 375 59.32 22.86 0.92
N THR A 376 59.10 21.55 0.82
CA THR A 376 60.18 20.54 0.87
C THR A 376 60.85 20.31 -0.50
N GLY A 377 60.20 20.69 -1.57
CA GLY A 377 60.67 20.63 -2.94
C GLY A 377 61.18 22.00 -3.44
N ASN A 378 60.99 22.25 -4.69
CA ASN A 378 61.37 23.51 -5.34
C ASN A 378 60.29 24.55 -5.29
N GLU A 379 60.60 25.82 -5.13
CA GLU A 379 59.72 26.96 -5.42
C GLU A 379 60.21 27.65 -6.66
N GLU A 380 59.37 27.82 -7.67
CA GLU A 380 59.69 28.57 -8.90
C GLU A 380 58.68 29.71 -9.05
N THR A 381 59.19 30.92 -9.29
CA THR A 381 58.36 32.11 -9.49
C THR A 381 58.78 32.82 -10.75
N GLU A 382 57.90 32.91 -11.76
CA GLU A 382 58.14 33.67 -13.00
C GLU A 382 57.23 34.90 -13.03
N ILE A 383 57.78 36.09 -13.23
CA ILE A 383 57.00 37.33 -13.28
C ILE A 383 57.44 38.13 -14.52
N ALA A 384 56.57 38.22 -15.50
CA ALA A 384 56.82 38.96 -16.73
C ALA A 384 56.79 40.48 -16.52
N GLY A 385 56.19 40.96 -15.46
CA GLY A 385 56.08 42.37 -15.13
C GLY A 385 56.99 42.77 -13.97
N GLN A 386 56.51 43.66 -13.12
CA GLN A 386 57.26 44.19 -11.99
C GLN A 386 56.98 43.39 -10.71
N GLN A 387 57.98 43.01 -9.96
CA GLN A 387 57.83 42.51 -8.59
C GLN A 387 58.24 43.65 -7.59
N SER A 388 57.34 43.88 -6.63
CA SER A 388 57.59 44.79 -5.51
C SER A 388 57.47 44.10 -4.18
N THR A 389 58.47 44.13 -3.34
CA THR A 389 58.42 43.57 -1.97
C THR A 389 58.70 44.68 -0.96
N LYS A 390 57.76 44.97 -0.06
CA LYS A 390 57.90 45.96 1.00
C LYS A 390 57.78 45.27 2.37
N VAL A 391 58.82 45.35 3.17
CA VAL A 391 58.91 44.78 4.52
C VAL A 391 59.16 45.94 5.49
N ALA A 392 58.29 46.14 6.46
CA ALA A 392 58.42 47.23 7.46
C ALA A 392 59.44 46.88 8.56
N GLY A 393 59.61 45.60 8.81
CA GLY A 393 60.64 45.11 9.79
C GLY A 393 61.89 44.53 9.12
N ALA A 394 62.49 43.57 9.76
CA ALA A 394 63.68 42.90 9.21
C ALA A 394 63.27 41.88 8.12
N MET A 395 64.07 41.80 7.06
CA MET A 395 64.00 40.72 6.07
C MET A 395 65.26 39.89 6.20
N ASN A 396 65.15 38.62 6.53
CA ASN A 396 66.26 37.67 6.59
C ASN A 396 66.16 36.71 5.40
N VAL A 397 67.29 36.51 4.73
CA VAL A 397 67.44 35.52 3.65
C VAL A 397 68.62 34.64 4.03
N ASP A 398 68.36 33.36 4.31
CA ASP A 398 69.38 32.36 4.63
C ASP A 398 69.41 31.32 3.51
N VAL A 399 70.53 31.13 2.88
CA VAL A 399 70.70 30.24 1.72
C VAL A 399 71.84 29.28 2.03
N GLY A 400 71.56 28.02 2.29
CA GLY A 400 72.54 26.97 2.59
C GLY A 400 73.47 26.61 1.40
N GLY A 401 73.11 27.04 0.20
CA GLY A 401 73.89 26.83 -1.02
C GLY A 401 74.32 28.14 -1.68
N THR A 402 74.20 28.25 -2.97
CA THR A 402 74.61 29.43 -3.76
C THR A 402 73.43 30.35 -4.01
N LEU A 403 73.53 31.62 -3.70
CA LEU A 403 72.61 32.67 -4.17
C LEU A 403 73.21 33.30 -5.44
N THR A 404 72.45 33.17 -6.55
CA THR A 404 72.83 33.80 -7.81
C THR A 404 71.83 34.88 -8.17
N GLU A 405 72.33 36.13 -8.34
CA GLU A 405 71.52 37.24 -8.88
C GLU A 405 72.09 37.65 -10.23
N LYS A 406 71.26 37.67 -11.27
CA LYS A 406 71.63 38.17 -12.60
C LYS A 406 70.78 39.37 -12.95
N ILE A 407 71.34 40.52 -13.06
CA ILE A 407 70.68 41.80 -13.32
C ILE A 407 71.23 42.38 -14.61
N ALA A 408 70.39 42.54 -15.63
CA ALA A 408 70.83 43.05 -16.93
C ALA A 408 71.06 44.57 -16.95
N ALA A 409 70.55 45.28 -15.95
CA ALA A 409 70.69 46.73 -15.85
C ALA A 409 71.32 47.11 -14.53
N LEU A 410 70.92 48.20 -13.91
CA LEU A 410 71.54 48.74 -12.67
C LEU A 410 70.92 48.02 -11.42
N ARG A 411 71.82 47.48 -10.57
CA ARG A 411 71.49 47.15 -9.18
C ARG A 411 71.77 48.35 -8.30
N LYS A 412 70.74 48.92 -7.67
CA LYS A 412 70.88 49.99 -6.70
C LYS A 412 70.53 49.46 -5.30
N SER A 413 71.53 49.50 -4.41
CA SER A 413 71.35 49.17 -2.99
C SER A 413 71.68 50.42 -2.17
N VAL A 414 70.80 50.86 -1.31
CA VAL A 414 70.89 52.03 -0.47
C VAL A 414 70.61 51.63 0.98
N ALA A 415 71.60 51.83 1.87
CA ALA A 415 71.39 51.56 3.29
C ALA A 415 71.84 52.84 4.09
N SER A 416 70.92 53.34 4.96
CA SER A 416 71.20 54.53 5.77
C SER A 416 72.20 54.26 6.94
N GLY A 417 72.30 53.02 7.41
CA GLY A 417 73.14 52.60 8.54
C GLY A 417 74.39 51.84 8.17
N GLY A 418 74.70 51.70 6.88
CA GLY A 418 75.85 50.95 6.37
C GLY A 418 75.53 49.62 5.74
N GLN A 419 76.44 49.12 4.93
CA GLN A 419 76.30 47.81 4.22
C GLN A 419 77.57 47.01 4.54
N GLN A 420 77.43 45.81 5.04
CA GLN A 420 78.54 44.89 5.26
C GLN A 420 78.51 43.74 4.26
N ILE A 421 79.60 43.47 3.60
CA ILE A 421 79.80 42.29 2.75
C ILE A 421 80.99 41.56 3.33
N MET A 422 80.84 40.38 3.81
CA MET A 422 81.87 39.56 4.42
C MET A 422 81.97 38.22 3.72
N GLY A 423 83.16 37.72 3.51
CA GLY A 423 83.40 36.41 2.91
C GLY A 423 84.93 36.20 2.75
N PRO A 424 85.39 34.97 2.56
CA PRO A 424 86.77 34.65 2.38
C PRO A 424 87.40 35.35 1.14
N THR A 425 86.58 35.61 0.15
CA THR A 425 86.95 36.38 -1.06
C THR A 425 85.78 37.25 -1.49
N VAL A 426 86.03 38.57 -1.67
CA VAL A 426 85.03 39.50 -2.19
C VAL A 426 85.58 40.07 -3.48
N HIS A 427 84.98 39.78 -4.63
CA HIS A 427 85.31 40.37 -5.92
C HIS A 427 84.31 41.46 -6.26
N ILE A 428 84.76 42.70 -6.35
CA ILE A 428 83.95 43.80 -6.84
C ILE A 428 84.60 44.20 -8.17
N GLY A 429 83.95 43.74 -9.25
CA GLY A 429 84.42 44.08 -10.59
C GLY A 429 84.14 45.54 -10.93
N SER A 430 84.97 46.10 -11.74
CA SER A 430 84.87 47.47 -12.32
C SER A 430 84.04 47.42 -13.58
#